data_5fba3d1e8485c24a5b3e711237787444
#
_entry.id   5fba3d1e8485c24a5b3e711237787444
#
_cell.length_a   1.000
_cell.length_b   1.000
_cell.length_c   1.000
_cell.angle_alpha   90.00
_cell.angle_beta   90.00
_cell.angle_gamma   90.00
#
_symmetry.space_group_name_H-M   'P 1'
#
loop_
_entity.id
_entity.type
_entity.pdbx_description
1 polymer ?
#
loop_
_entity_poly.entity_id
_entity_poly.type
_entity_poly.pdbx_seq_one_letter_code
_entity_poly.pdbx_strand_id
1 'polypeptide(L)'
;MPEKRTYSDRREYMVIAVSKRRRRLKEMVIEYKGGKCSVCGYKKYAGEFDLHHVDGKTKDFGLSTRGLTRSWEKIKAESDKCILVCANCHREIHGGITQLPKVI
;
A
#
# COMPACT_ATOMS: atom_id res chain seq x y z
N MET A 1 5.18 35.56 17.35
CA MET A 1 3.94 36.00 16.68
C MET A 1 3.26 34.83 16.01
N PRO A 2 2.00 34.63 16.28
CA PRO A 2 1.29 33.62 15.53
C PRO A 2 1.20 34.05 14.07
N GLU A 3 1.85 33.33 13.19
CA GLU A 3 1.66 33.54 11.76
C GLU A 3 0.22 33.25 11.40
N LYS A 4 -0.44 34.24 10.80
CA LYS A 4 -1.74 33.99 10.20
C LYS A 4 -1.53 33.14 8.93
N ARG A 5 -1.73 31.85 9.06
CA ARG A 5 -1.69 30.96 7.90
C ARG A 5 -2.87 31.28 6.98
N THR A 6 -2.59 31.50 5.72
CA THR A 6 -3.62 31.65 4.71
C THR A 6 -4.29 30.30 4.43
N TYR A 7 -5.42 30.32 3.72
CA TYR A 7 -6.08 29.09 3.28
C TYR A 7 -5.13 28.20 2.42
N SER A 8 -4.33 28.83 1.55
CA SER A 8 -3.33 28.13 0.74
C SER A 8 -2.31 27.41 1.60
N ASP A 9 -1.77 28.07 2.63
CA ASP A 9 -0.77 27.50 3.52
C ASP A 9 -1.30 26.28 4.27
N ARG A 10 -2.54 26.36 4.74
CA ARG A 10 -3.21 25.25 5.41
C ARG A 10 -3.38 24.05 4.48
N ARG A 11 -3.77 24.33 3.23
CA ARG A 11 -3.97 23.31 2.23
C ARG A 11 -2.65 22.57 1.94
N GLU A 12 -1.56 23.30 1.72
CA GLU A 12 -0.24 22.72 1.50
C GLU A 12 0.21 21.87 2.69
N TYR A 13 0.05 22.39 3.89
CA TYR A 13 0.39 21.66 5.11
C TYR A 13 -0.38 20.34 5.18
N MET A 14 -1.68 20.35 4.94
CA MET A 14 -2.52 19.17 5.00
C MET A 14 -2.13 18.15 3.92
N VAL A 15 -1.82 18.58 2.70
CA VAL A 15 -1.38 17.70 1.62
C VAL A 15 -0.09 17.00 2.01
N ILE A 16 0.87 17.74 2.55
CA ILE A 16 2.16 17.18 2.99
C ILE A 16 1.94 16.18 4.13
N ALA A 17 1.13 16.54 5.12
CA ALA A 17 0.85 15.67 6.27
C ALA A 17 0.18 14.37 5.84
N VAL A 18 -0.80 14.43 4.95
CA VAL A 18 -1.48 13.25 4.42
C VAL A 18 -0.52 12.37 3.62
N SER A 19 0.33 12.97 2.80
CA SER A 19 1.32 12.24 2.01
C SER A 19 2.34 11.51 2.89
N LYS A 20 2.82 12.16 3.95
CA LYS A 20 3.73 11.52 4.92
C LYS A 20 3.08 10.35 5.62
N ARG A 21 1.82 10.51 6.04
CA ARG A 21 1.08 9.45 6.71
C ARG A 21 0.89 8.24 5.78
N ARG A 22 0.51 8.46 4.53
CA ARG A 22 0.33 7.40 3.54
C ARG A 22 1.62 6.62 3.31
N ARG A 23 2.73 7.33 3.18
CA ARG A 23 4.05 6.72 3.03
C ARG A 23 4.40 5.85 4.22
N ARG A 24 4.19 6.37 5.42
CA ARG A 24 4.45 5.65 6.67
C ARG A 24 3.60 4.38 6.77
N LEU A 25 2.31 4.49 6.47
CA LEU A 25 1.40 3.35 6.51
C LEU A 25 1.77 2.30 5.46
N LYS A 26 2.19 2.73 4.27
CA LYS A 26 2.67 1.81 3.23
C LYS A 26 3.92 1.06 3.69
N GLU A 27 4.87 1.75 4.31
CA GLU A 27 6.07 1.11 4.86
C GLU A 27 5.71 0.09 5.94
N MET A 28 4.76 0.42 6.81
CA MET A 28 4.28 -0.49 7.84
C MET A 28 3.66 -1.76 7.25
N VAL A 29 2.84 -1.61 6.20
CA VAL A 29 2.23 -2.74 5.52
C VAL A 29 3.27 -3.61 4.83
N ILE A 30 4.24 -3.00 4.15
CA ILE A 30 5.33 -3.72 3.48
C ILE A 30 6.09 -4.57 4.50
N GLU A 31 6.47 -3.99 5.62
CA GLU A 31 7.16 -4.69 6.70
C GLU A 31 6.31 -5.82 7.26
N TYR A 32 5.05 -5.55 7.52
CA TYR A 32 4.09 -6.54 8.03
C TYR A 32 3.94 -7.73 7.07
N LYS A 33 4.01 -7.49 5.77
CA LYS A 33 3.85 -8.53 4.74
C LYS A 33 5.17 -9.20 4.35
N GLY A 34 6.25 -8.96 5.08
CA GLY A 34 7.53 -9.64 4.88
C GLY A 34 8.62 -8.84 4.16
N GLY A 35 8.34 -7.64 3.71
CA GLY A 35 9.34 -6.72 3.15
C GLY A 35 9.88 -7.03 1.77
N LYS A 36 9.33 -8.02 1.07
CA LYS A 36 9.80 -8.42 -0.26
C LYS A 36 8.66 -8.95 -1.13
N CYS A 37 8.84 -8.90 -2.43
CA CYS A 37 7.89 -9.50 -3.37
C CYS A 37 7.75 -11.01 -3.09
N SER A 38 6.52 -11.48 -2.94
CA SER A 38 6.23 -12.88 -2.67
C SER A 38 6.54 -13.79 -3.84
N VAL A 39 6.66 -13.26 -5.05
CA VAL A 39 6.90 -14.03 -6.27
C VAL A 39 8.38 -14.05 -6.64
N CYS A 40 9.01 -12.86 -6.78
CA CYS A 40 10.38 -12.78 -7.28
C CYS A 40 11.42 -12.39 -6.22
N GLY A 41 10.98 -12.00 -5.02
CA GLY A 41 11.89 -11.61 -3.94
C GLY A 41 12.44 -10.19 -4.03
N TYR A 42 11.93 -9.36 -4.95
CA TYR A 42 12.37 -7.97 -5.08
C TYR A 42 12.19 -7.21 -3.77
N LYS A 43 13.21 -6.42 -3.39
CA LYS A 43 13.13 -5.64 -2.15
C LYS A 43 14.00 -4.37 -2.14
N LYS A 44 14.15 -3.72 -3.30
CA LYS A 44 15.04 -2.55 -3.40
C LYS A 44 14.34 -1.24 -3.10
N TYR A 45 13.14 -1.04 -3.61
CA TYR A 45 12.43 0.24 -3.53
C TYR A 45 11.00 0.04 -3.08
N ALA A 46 10.62 0.66 -1.98
CA ALA A 46 9.28 0.52 -1.40
C ALA A 46 8.16 0.97 -2.34
N GLY A 47 8.43 1.94 -3.22
CA GLY A 47 7.44 2.42 -4.19
C GLY A 47 7.05 1.41 -5.25
N GLU A 48 7.83 0.34 -5.43
CA GLU A 48 7.53 -0.71 -6.41
C GLU A 48 6.61 -1.79 -5.87
N PHE A 49 6.26 -1.76 -4.60
CA PHE A 49 5.40 -2.78 -4.02
C PHE A 49 3.93 -2.44 -4.16
N ASP A 50 3.16 -3.46 -4.52
CA ASP A 50 1.70 -3.42 -4.55
C ASP A 50 1.13 -4.53 -3.70
N LEU A 51 -0.10 -4.35 -3.22
CA LEU A 51 -0.83 -5.37 -2.51
C LEU A 51 -1.90 -5.94 -3.44
N HIS A 52 -1.77 -7.22 -3.76
CA HIS A 52 -2.69 -7.91 -4.64
C HIS A 52 -3.68 -8.74 -3.81
N HIS A 53 -4.97 -8.44 -3.93
CA HIS A 53 -6.01 -9.22 -3.27
C HIS A 53 -6.09 -10.61 -3.91
N VAL A 54 -5.94 -11.64 -3.10
CA VAL A 54 -5.97 -13.04 -3.57
C VAL A 54 -7.38 -13.39 -4.04
N ASP A 55 -8.39 -12.93 -3.32
CA ASP A 55 -9.79 -13.11 -3.68
C ASP A 55 -10.49 -11.75 -3.73
N GLY A 56 -10.84 -11.30 -4.92
CA GLY A 56 -11.51 -10.01 -5.10
C GLY A 56 -12.88 -9.93 -4.43
N LYS A 57 -13.51 -11.06 -4.16
CA LYS A 57 -14.82 -11.11 -3.49
C LYS A 57 -14.77 -10.69 -2.02
N THR A 58 -13.62 -10.84 -1.37
CA THR A 58 -13.45 -10.47 0.03
C THR A 58 -12.90 -9.07 0.22
N LYS A 59 -12.64 -8.35 -0.87
CA LYS A 59 -12.08 -7.02 -0.84
C LYS A 59 -13.08 -6.00 -0.30
N ASP A 60 -12.75 -5.35 0.82
CA ASP A 60 -13.55 -4.26 1.37
C ASP A 60 -13.14 -2.92 0.79
N PHE A 61 -11.84 -2.71 0.59
CA PHE A 61 -11.32 -1.47 0.00
C PHE A 61 -9.94 -1.73 -0.63
N GLY A 62 -9.52 -0.83 -1.52
CA GLY A 62 -8.20 -0.90 -2.12
C GLY A 62 -7.12 -0.38 -1.19
N LEU A 63 -5.94 -0.99 -1.22
CA LEU A 63 -4.78 -0.56 -0.45
C LEU A 63 -3.83 0.31 -1.28
N SER A 64 -4.37 1.01 -2.26
CA SER A 64 -3.67 2.06 -2.98
C SER A 64 -3.70 3.37 -2.18
N THR A 65 -3.27 4.46 -2.78
CA THR A 65 -3.12 5.76 -2.13
C THR A 65 -4.33 6.18 -1.29
N ARG A 66 -5.56 5.96 -1.76
CA ARG A 66 -6.77 6.33 -1.02
C ARG A 66 -7.07 5.40 0.15
N GLY A 67 -6.81 4.11 -0.01
CA GLY A 67 -7.04 3.12 1.05
C GLY A 67 -6.13 3.33 2.25
N LEU A 68 -4.96 3.90 2.05
CA LEU A 68 -3.99 4.17 3.11
C LEU A 68 -4.34 5.38 3.99
N THR A 69 -5.53 5.93 3.88
CA THR A 69 -6.05 6.96 4.79
C THR A 69 -6.81 6.37 5.98
N ARG A 70 -7.04 5.06 5.99
CA ARG A 70 -7.77 4.38 7.04
C ARG A 70 -6.87 4.09 8.25
N SER A 71 -7.45 3.62 9.36
CA SER A 71 -6.68 3.23 10.54
C SER A 71 -5.77 2.04 10.25
N TRP A 72 -4.69 1.94 11.00
CA TRP A 72 -3.74 0.83 10.85
C TRP A 72 -4.42 -0.53 11.01
N GLU A 73 -5.31 -0.69 11.99
CA GLU A 73 -6.02 -1.94 12.23
C GLU A 73 -6.83 -2.37 11.01
N LYS A 74 -7.51 -1.43 10.35
CA LYS A 74 -8.28 -1.71 9.14
C LYS A 74 -7.38 -2.06 7.97
N ILE A 75 -6.29 -1.33 7.80
CA ILE A 75 -5.29 -1.57 6.74
C ILE A 75 -4.66 -2.94 6.94
N LYS A 76 -4.27 -3.26 8.16
CA LYS A 76 -3.67 -4.55 8.51
C LYS A 76 -4.63 -5.71 8.20
N ALA A 77 -5.88 -5.61 8.63
CA ALA A 77 -6.89 -6.62 8.37
C ALA A 77 -7.13 -6.81 6.87
N GLU A 78 -7.18 -5.73 6.10
CA GLU A 78 -7.33 -5.83 4.66
C GLU A 78 -6.09 -6.41 4.00
N SER A 79 -4.89 -6.08 4.48
CA SER A 79 -3.64 -6.62 3.95
C SER A 79 -3.50 -8.13 4.16
N ASP A 80 -4.17 -8.68 5.19
CA ASP A 80 -4.20 -10.13 5.41
C ASP A 80 -4.88 -10.88 4.26
N LYS A 81 -5.71 -10.21 3.48
CA LYS A 81 -6.36 -10.75 2.28
C LYS A 81 -5.50 -10.64 1.04
N CYS A 82 -4.30 -10.10 1.16
CA CYS A 82 -3.42 -9.76 0.04
C CYS A 82 -2.08 -10.45 0.14
N ILE A 83 -1.38 -10.50 -1.00
CA ILE A 83 0.05 -10.79 -1.05
C ILE A 83 0.80 -9.53 -1.45
N LEU A 84 2.03 -9.41 -0.98
CA LEU A 84 2.92 -8.31 -1.36
C LEU A 84 3.67 -8.72 -2.62
N VAL A 85 3.56 -7.92 -3.67
CA VAL A 85 4.22 -8.18 -4.96
C VAL A 85 4.83 -6.88 -5.48
N CYS A 86 5.87 -7.01 -6.32
CA CYS A 86 6.37 -5.84 -7.04
C CYS A 86 5.45 -5.51 -8.22
N ALA A 87 5.59 -4.31 -8.77
CA ALA A 87 4.73 -3.85 -9.87
C ALA A 87 4.78 -4.78 -11.08
N ASN A 88 5.97 -5.31 -11.41
CA ASN A 88 6.12 -6.23 -12.52
C ASN A 88 5.35 -7.53 -12.29
N CYS A 89 5.54 -8.16 -11.14
CA CYS A 89 4.83 -9.39 -10.79
C CYS A 89 3.33 -9.16 -10.71
N HIS A 90 2.89 -8.02 -10.19
CA HIS A 90 1.48 -7.67 -10.11
C HIS A 90 0.83 -7.62 -11.50
N ARG A 91 1.48 -6.97 -12.44
CA ARG A 91 1.02 -6.92 -13.83
C ARG A 91 1.03 -8.29 -14.50
N GLU A 92 2.06 -9.08 -14.25
CA GLU A 92 2.16 -10.44 -14.80
C GLU A 92 1.06 -11.36 -14.26
N ILE A 93 0.70 -11.22 -12.99
CA ILE A 93 -0.41 -11.97 -12.38
C ILE A 93 -1.73 -11.59 -13.08
N HIS A 94 -2.00 -10.30 -13.25
CA HIS A 94 -3.21 -9.84 -13.94
C HIS A 94 -3.23 -10.25 -15.41
N GLY A 95 -2.07 -10.33 -16.05
CA GLY A 95 -1.94 -10.78 -17.42
C GLY A 95 -2.01 -12.29 -17.61
N GLY A 96 -2.09 -13.06 -16.51
CA GLY A 96 -2.16 -14.51 -16.56
C GLY A 96 -0.82 -15.21 -16.86
N ILE A 97 0.30 -14.46 -16.85
CA ILE A 97 1.63 -15.01 -17.15
C ILE A 97 2.24 -15.65 -15.91
N THR A 98 2.04 -15.02 -14.74
CA THR A 98 2.59 -15.48 -13.47
C THR A 98 1.45 -15.95 -12.58
N GLN A 99 1.60 -17.15 -12.01
CA GLN A 99 0.61 -17.69 -11.08
C GLN A 99 0.82 -17.14 -9.69
N LEU A 100 -0.29 -17.00 -8.94
CA LEU A 100 -0.24 -16.62 -7.54
C LEU A 100 0.54 -17.68 -6.74
N PRO A 101 1.42 -17.25 -5.81
CA PRO A 101 2.05 -18.20 -4.91
C PRO A 101 0.99 -18.93 -4.09
N LYS A 102 1.22 -20.23 -3.86
CA LYS A 102 0.34 -20.98 -2.98
C LYS A 102 0.50 -20.43 -1.55
N VAL A 103 -0.56 -19.87 -1.02
CA VAL A 103 -0.62 -19.47 0.37
C VAL A 103 -0.94 -20.71 1.19
N ILE A 104 0.03 -21.12 1.97
CA ILE A 104 -0.18 -22.21 2.92
C ILE A 104 -0.82 -21.63 4.17
#